data_8fb301890508f02708f5990498698d21
#
_entry.id   8fb301890508f02708f5990498698d21
#
_cell.length_a   1.000
_cell.length_b   1.000
_cell.length_c   1.000
_cell.angle_alpha   90.00
_cell.angle_beta   90.00
_cell.angle_gamma   90.00
#
_symmetry.space_group_name_H-M   'P 1'
#
loop_
_entity.id
_entity.type
_entity.pdbx_description
1 polymer ?
#
loop_
_entity_poly.entity_id
_entity_poly.type
_entity_poly.pdbx_seq_one_letter_code
_entity_poly.pdbx_strand_id
1 'polypeptide(L)'
;MSGDDGEHTDGDADRFATHPDWETTGGWHELAGGDPNDELFGHVVERIDLGTLADTVPSAVLVGEPYDGAVIGRKGAREAPPTIRRSLARTKTHHFDGGPIDDVADLGDVRSLVERLESDAVDESVADVQADLEETTRLVHETDALPVFIGGDNSLTYPNVAPLLEAGSVGVLNLDAHLDVREVDGDATSGTPYRQLLEAGLDAYACVGARHFETSTAYDEFLRENGGAVVTAEEVGDDVVEAADRALDSMGDVDRLYISVDCDVLDASAAPGVSAPTPGGLTTRELFRLLRLLASDDRIAGFEVVECAPPLDREGQTADAAARAIAHFLAGYTEGRR
;
A
#
# COMPACT_ATOMS: atom_id res chain seq x y z
N MET A 1 -25.50 23.63 -21.75
CA MET A 1 -24.62 22.89 -22.63
C MET A 1 -23.32 23.66 -22.72
N SER A 2 -22.38 23.39 -21.90
CA SER A 2 -20.97 23.70 -22.05
C SER A 2 -20.26 22.55 -21.31
N GLY A 3 -19.72 21.62 -22.09
CA GLY A 3 -18.88 20.57 -21.61
C GLY A 3 -17.62 21.23 -21.05
N ASP A 4 -17.32 20.94 -19.84
CA ASP A 4 -16.01 21.09 -19.25
C ASP A 4 -15.23 19.84 -19.65
N ASP A 5 -14.63 19.89 -20.83
CA ASP A 5 -13.61 18.91 -21.24
C ASP A 5 -12.38 19.25 -20.40
N GLY A 6 -12.16 18.50 -19.31
CA GLY A 6 -10.96 18.60 -18.51
C GLY A 6 -9.75 18.41 -19.42
N GLU A 7 -9.07 19.49 -19.77
CA GLU A 7 -7.76 19.45 -20.41
C GLU A 7 -6.78 18.74 -19.45
N HIS A 8 -6.51 17.46 -19.66
CA HIS A 8 -5.29 16.85 -19.14
C HIS A 8 -4.13 17.63 -19.72
N THR A 9 -3.45 18.39 -18.88
CA THR A 9 -2.33 19.22 -19.32
C THR A 9 -1.12 18.31 -19.61
N ASP A 10 -0.28 18.70 -20.60
CA ASP A 10 0.99 18.01 -20.93
C ASP A 10 1.91 17.76 -19.69
N GLY A 11 1.64 18.43 -18.55
CA GLY A 11 2.35 18.26 -17.29
C GLY A 11 1.96 17.00 -16.49
N ASP A 12 0.77 16.43 -16.70
CA ASP A 12 0.29 15.29 -15.94
C ASP A 12 0.89 13.96 -16.45
N ALA A 13 1.21 13.89 -17.75
CA ALA A 13 1.85 12.73 -18.36
C ALA A 13 3.29 12.47 -17.84
N ASP A 14 3.93 13.47 -17.23
CA ASP A 14 5.30 13.42 -16.75
C ASP A 14 5.43 13.14 -15.23
N ARG A 15 4.33 12.81 -14.55
CA ARG A 15 4.32 12.53 -13.10
C ARG A 15 4.94 11.18 -12.71
N PHE A 16 5.12 10.26 -13.67
CA PHE A 16 5.64 8.92 -13.41
C PHE A 16 6.90 8.62 -14.18
N ALA A 17 7.79 7.83 -13.59
CA ALA A 17 9.05 7.39 -14.14
C ALA A 17 9.20 5.88 -13.99
N THR A 18 10.11 5.27 -14.73
CA THR A 18 10.53 3.90 -14.44
C THR A 18 11.80 3.95 -13.60
N HIS A 19 11.84 3.16 -12.54
CA HIS A 19 13.05 3.03 -11.74
C HIS A 19 14.18 2.46 -12.63
N PRO A 20 15.39 3.08 -12.65
CA PRO A 20 16.49 2.63 -13.52
C PRO A 20 16.85 1.15 -13.37
N ASP A 21 16.85 0.64 -12.14
CA ASP A 21 17.13 -0.76 -11.86
C ASP A 21 16.07 -1.72 -12.42
N TRP A 22 14.82 -1.26 -12.50
CA TRP A 22 13.73 -2.02 -13.08
C TRP A 22 13.86 -2.11 -14.60
N GLU A 23 14.18 -1.02 -15.28
CA GLU A 23 14.46 -1.01 -16.72
C GLU A 23 15.67 -1.87 -17.09
N THR A 24 16.74 -1.80 -16.28
CA THR A 24 17.97 -2.58 -16.49
C THR A 24 17.71 -4.09 -16.41
N THR A 25 16.70 -4.52 -15.66
CA THR A 25 16.31 -5.94 -15.51
C THR A 25 15.26 -6.39 -16.53
N GLY A 26 14.85 -5.51 -17.47
CA GLY A 26 13.90 -5.85 -18.56
C GLY A 26 12.42 -5.76 -18.20
N GLY A 27 12.09 -5.24 -17.03
CA GLY A 27 10.70 -5.00 -16.60
C GLY A 27 9.85 -6.26 -16.50
N TRP A 28 8.55 -6.09 -16.68
CA TRP A 28 7.55 -7.15 -16.46
C TRP A 28 7.77 -8.40 -17.31
N HIS A 29 7.92 -8.24 -18.62
CA HIS A 29 7.95 -9.37 -19.56
C HIS A 29 9.24 -10.20 -19.50
N GLU A 30 10.39 -9.58 -19.32
CA GLU A 30 11.66 -10.31 -19.26
C GLU A 30 11.83 -11.12 -17.97
N LEU A 31 11.20 -10.68 -16.88
CA LEU A 31 11.23 -11.38 -15.59
C LEU A 31 10.26 -12.55 -15.53
N ALA A 32 9.29 -12.62 -16.43
CA ALA A 32 8.25 -13.63 -16.48
C ALA A 32 8.70 -14.95 -17.16
N GLY A 33 9.94 -15.20 -17.45
CA GLY A 33 10.40 -16.41 -18.11
C GLY A 33 9.89 -17.71 -17.46
N GLY A 34 9.84 -18.81 -18.17
CA GLY A 34 9.43 -20.10 -17.61
C GLY A 34 8.72 -21.06 -18.56
N ASP A 35 7.90 -21.92 -18.02
CA ASP A 35 7.06 -22.86 -18.78
C ASP A 35 6.02 -22.09 -19.61
N PRO A 36 5.78 -22.45 -20.89
CA PRO A 36 4.81 -21.76 -21.73
C PRO A 36 3.35 -21.87 -21.24
N ASN A 37 3.06 -22.73 -20.27
CA ASN A 37 1.76 -22.81 -19.60
C ASN A 37 1.68 -21.99 -18.30
N ASP A 38 2.78 -21.33 -17.90
CA ASP A 38 2.76 -20.46 -16.74
C ASP A 38 2.11 -19.12 -17.11
N GLU A 39 1.02 -18.79 -16.43
CA GLU A 39 0.37 -17.48 -16.49
C GLU A 39 0.89 -16.65 -15.31
N LEU A 40 1.82 -15.73 -15.57
CA LEU A 40 2.50 -14.93 -14.56
C LEU A 40 2.04 -13.46 -14.64
N PHE A 41 2.09 -12.73 -13.51
CA PHE A 41 1.82 -11.29 -13.54
C PHE A 41 2.73 -10.55 -14.54
N GLY A 42 3.96 -10.99 -14.71
CA GLY A 42 4.86 -10.44 -15.72
C GLY A 42 4.40 -10.60 -17.17
N HIS A 43 3.45 -11.50 -17.46
CA HIS A 43 2.87 -11.66 -18.81
C HIS A 43 1.62 -10.78 -19.03
N VAL A 44 0.96 -10.34 -17.96
CA VAL A 44 -0.34 -9.65 -18.04
C VAL A 44 -0.27 -8.18 -17.61
N VAL A 45 0.67 -7.80 -16.76
CA VAL A 45 0.84 -6.40 -16.35
C VAL A 45 1.58 -5.63 -17.44
N GLU A 46 0.95 -4.56 -17.91
CA GLU A 46 1.55 -3.63 -18.87
C GLU A 46 1.81 -2.27 -18.23
N ARG A 47 2.94 -1.67 -18.62
CA ARG A 47 3.21 -0.30 -18.23
C ARG A 47 2.43 0.66 -19.12
N ILE A 48 1.73 1.59 -18.49
CA ILE A 48 0.94 2.62 -19.17
C ILE A 48 1.24 4.00 -18.58
N ASP A 49 0.86 5.05 -19.28
CA ASP A 49 0.82 6.42 -18.76
C ASP A 49 -0.58 6.79 -18.23
N LEU A 50 -0.66 7.93 -17.54
CA LEU A 50 -1.91 8.39 -16.93
C LEU A 50 -3.01 8.66 -17.97
N GLY A 51 -2.66 9.15 -19.16
CA GLY A 51 -3.62 9.36 -20.25
C GLY A 51 -4.21 8.04 -20.75
N THR A 52 -3.36 7.04 -20.96
CA THR A 52 -3.79 5.67 -21.33
C THR A 52 -4.63 5.02 -20.24
N LEU A 53 -4.31 5.26 -18.95
CA LEU A 53 -5.09 4.75 -17.82
C LEU A 53 -6.54 5.23 -17.88
N ALA A 54 -6.77 6.51 -18.16
CA ALA A 54 -8.11 7.07 -18.26
C ALA A 54 -8.93 6.45 -19.42
N ASP A 55 -8.28 6.03 -20.50
CA ASP A 55 -8.93 5.42 -21.68
C ASP A 55 -9.17 3.90 -21.51
N THR A 56 -8.28 3.19 -20.81
CA THR A 56 -8.32 1.71 -20.72
C THR A 56 -9.04 1.20 -19.47
N VAL A 57 -9.03 1.96 -18.38
CA VAL A 57 -9.66 1.65 -17.09
C VAL A 57 -9.44 0.19 -16.64
N PRO A 58 -8.19 -0.22 -16.35
CA PRO A 58 -7.94 -1.55 -15.79
C PRO A 58 -8.57 -1.67 -14.39
N SER A 59 -8.81 -2.90 -13.93
CA SER A 59 -9.38 -3.15 -12.59
C SER A 59 -8.51 -2.59 -11.47
N ALA A 60 -7.19 -2.58 -11.66
CA ALA A 60 -6.23 -2.00 -10.72
C ALA A 60 -5.00 -1.43 -11.42
N VAL A 61 -4.39 -0.42 -10.80
CA VAL A 61 -3.15 0.20 -11.29
C VAL A 61 -2.09 0.25 -10.19
N LEU A 62 -0.89 -0.23 -10.51
CA LEU A 62 0.26 -0.21 -9.62
C LEU A 62 0.98 1.14 -9.70
N VAL A 63 1.38 1.67 -8.56
CA VAL A 63 2.15 2.92 -8.43
C VAL A 63 3.31 2.68 -7.47
N GLY A 64 4.54 2.96 -7.86
CA GLY A 64 5.70 2.84 -6.97
C GLY A 64 6.05 4.15 -6.28
N GLU A 65 6.43 4.06 -5.00
CA GLU A 65 6.75 5.21 -4.16
C GLU A 65 8.09 5.02 -3.43
N PRO A 66 9.21 5.19 -4.14
CA PRO A 66 10.55 4.89 -3.61
C PRO A 66 11.03 5.99 -2.63
N TYR A 67 10.56 5.95 -1.40
CA TYR A 67 10.94 6.90 -0.34
C TYR A 67 11.13 6.20 1.02
N ASP A 68 12.12 6.65 1.82
CA ASP A 68 12.34 6.22 3.19
C ASP A 68 12.97 7.33 4.06
N GLY A 69 12.63 8.59 3.71
CA GLY A 69 13.17 9.76 4.41
C GLY A 69 12.63 9.91 5.82
N ALA A 70 11.42 9.43 6.08
CA ALA A 70 10.70 9.58 7.34
C ALA A 70 10.77 8.35 8.26
N VAL A 71 11.44 7.27 7.87
CA VAL A 71 11.50 6.05 8.66
C VAL A 71 12.14 6.28 10.04
N ILE A 72 11.47 5.84 11.10
CA ILE A 72 11.97 5.96 12.47
C ILE A 72 13.12 4.97 12.74
N GLY A 73 13.01 3.77 12.20
CA GLY A 73 13.96 2.68 12.41
C GLY A 73 15.08 2.63 11.37
N ARG A 74 15.22 1.50 10.72
CA ARG A 74 16.25 1.23 9.72
C ARG A 74 15.76 1.53 8.31
N LYS A 75 16.51 2.36 7.57
CA LYS A 75 16.22 2.69 6.17
C LYS A 75 16.37 1.49 5.23
N GLY A 76 15.75 1.57 4.07
CA GLY A 76 15.82 0.57 3.00
C GLY A 76 14.50 0.43 2.22
N ALA A 77 13.41 1.01 2.71
CA ALA A 77 12.09 0.85 2.09
C ALA A 77 12.00 1.54 0.71
N ARG A 78 12.84 2.53 0.40
CA ARG A 78 12.93 3.15 -0.94
C ARG A 78 13.26 2.15 -2.06
N GLU A 79 13.83 1.00 -1.74
CA GLU A 79 14.16 -0.05 -2.71
C GLU A 79 13.04 -1.09 -2.89
N ALA A 80 11.91 -0.90 -2.18
CA ALA A 80 10.79 -1.83 -2.25
C ALA A 80 10.12 -1.89 -3.63
N PRO A 81 9.75 -0.78 -4.30
CA PRO A 81 8.98 -0.83 -5.52
C PRO A 81 9.57 -1.72 -6.61
N PRO A 82 10.83 -1.56 -7.05
CA PRO A 82 11.41 -2.43 -8.07
C PRO A 82 11.58 -3.88 -7.59
N THR A 83 11.81 -4.10 -6.28
CA THR A 83 12.03 -5.45 -5.73
C THR A 83 10.72 -6.22 -5.63
N ILE A 84 9.64 -5.58 -5.16
CA ILE A 84 8.31 -6.19 -5.09
C ILE A 84 7.78 -6.50 -6.49
N ARG A 85 7.96 -5.59 -7.48
CA ARG A 85 7.60 -5.86 -8.88
C ARG A 85 8.30 -7.10 -9.44
N ARG A 86 9.60 -7.31 -9.14
CA ARG A 86 10.33 -8.53 -9.56
C ARG A 86 9.71 -9.80 -8.98
N SER A 87 9.32 -9.77 -7.72
CA SER A 87 8.66 -10.91 -7.06
C SER A 87 7.25 -11.14 -7.62
N LEU A 88 6.50 -10.07 -7.83
CA LEU A 88 5.16 -10.14 -8.41
C LEU A 88 5.19 -10.66 -9.85
N ALA A 89 6.13 -10.19 -10.69
CA ALA A 89 6.29 -10.63 -12.07
C ALA A 89 6.46 -12.14 -12.21
N ARG A 90 7.01 -12.81 -11.22
CA ARG A 90 7.21 -14.27 -11.16
C ARG A 90 6.09 -15.02 -10.45
N THR A 91 5.12 -14.31 -9.90
CA THR A 91 3.95 -14.90 -9.24
C THR A 91 2.91 -15.27 -10.29
N LYS A 92 2.26 -16.43 -10.13
CA LYS A 92 1.19 -16.86 -11.04
C LYS A 92 -0.09 -16.07 -10.78
N THR A 93 -0.83 -15.79 -11.85
CA THR A 93 -2.07 -14.99 -11.78
C THR A 93 -3.25 -15.80 -11.26
N HIS A 94 -3.20 -17.14 -11.35
CA HIS A 94 -4.33 -18.00 -11.02
C HIS A 94 -4.51 -18.19 -9.51
N HIS A 95 -5.66 -17.77 -8.98
CA HIS A 95 -6.14 -18.09 -7.65
C HIS A 95 -7.24 -19.17 -7.73
N PHE A 96 -7.18 -20.22 -6.90
CA PHE A 96 -8.11 -21.36 -6.99
C PHE A 96 -9.58 -20.97 -6.81
N ASP A 97 -9.88 -19.99 -5.98
CA ASP A 97 -11.25 -19.53 -5.73
C ASP A 97 -11.61 -18.35 -6.66
N GLY A 98 -10.74 -17.36 -6.79
CA GLY A 98 -10.96 -16.13 -7.57
C GLY A 98 -10.65 -16.24 -9.08
N GLY A 99 -10.02 -17.33 -9.53
CA GLY A 99 -9.58 -17.48 -10.94
C GLY A 99 -8.35 -16.60 -11.27
N PRO A 100 -8.04 -16.40 -12.56
CA PRO A 100 -6.89 -15.58 -12.95
C PRO A 100 -7.16 -14.08 -12.70
N ILE A 101 -6.06 -13.36 -12.41
CA ILE A 101 -6.00 -11.91 -12.31
C ILE A 101 -5.19 -11.44 -13.52
N ASP A 102 -5.82 -10.78 -14.47
CA ASP A 102 -5.24 -10.43 -15.77
C ASP A 102 -5.51 -8.97 -16.20
N ASP A 103 -6.17 -8.20 -15.37
CA ASP A 103 -6.58 -6.82 -15.66
C ASP A 103 -5.91 -5.84 -14.67
N VAL A 104 -4.58 -5.73 -14.78
CA VAL A 104 -3.73 -4.88 -13.94
C VAL A 104 -2.74 -4.13 -14.80
N ALA A 105 -2.61 -2.82 -14.56
CA ALA A 105 -1.60 -1.98 -15.20
C ALA A 105 -0.57 -1.44 -14.20
N ASP A 106 0.49 -0.80 -14.70
CA ASP A 106 1.56 -0.17 -13.89
C ASP A 106 1.89 1.21 -14.45
N LEU A 107 1.73 2.26 -13.66
CA LEU A 107 2.15 3.63 -14.00
C LEU A 107 3.66 3.85 -13.85
N GLY A 108 4.35 2.99 -13.14
CA GLY A 108 5.75 3.16 -12.75
C GLY A 108 5.88 3.78 -11.35
N ASP A 109 7.00 4.46 -11.12
CA ASP A 109 7.29 5.13 -9.85
C ASP A 109 6.96 6.62 -9.94
N VAL A 110 6.53 7.22 -8.83
CA VAL A 110 6.31 8.67 -8.74
C VAL A 110 7.61 9.39 -9.03
N ARG A 111 7.63 10.21 -10.11
CA ARG A 111 8.84 10.86 -10.62
C ARG A 111 9.53 11.74 -9.58
N SER A 112 8.79 12.53 -8.86
CA SER A 112 9.35 13.43 -7.86
C SER A 112 10.09 12.67 -6.74
N LEU A 113 9.63 11.47 -6.39
CA LEU A 113 10.33 10.61 -5.44
C LEU A 113 11.60 9.98 -6.06
N VAL A 114 11.56 9.60 -7.34
CA VAL A 114 12.75 9.10 -8.06
C VAL A 114 13.82 10.19 -8.16
N GLU A 115 13.45 11.41 -8.50
CA GLU A 115 14.37 12.54 -8.56
C GLU A 115 15.01 12.87 -7.22
N ARG A 116 14.28 12.67 -6.13
CA ARG A 116 14.82 12.80 -4.75
C ARG A 116 15.86 11.74 -4.42
N LEU A 117 15.74 10.52 -4.97
CA LEU A 117 16.78 9.49 -4.81
C LEU A 117 18.10 9.88 -5.48
N GLU A 118 18.02 10.61 -6.59
CA GLU A 118 19.19 11.03 -7.38
C GLU A 118 19.80 12.34 -6.87
N SER A 119 19.05 13.13 -6.09
CA SER A 119 19.50 14.38 -5.51
C SER A 119 20.05 14.16 -4.10
N ASP A 120 21.22 14.75 -3.77
CA ASP A 120 21.71 14.89 -2.39
C ASP A 120 20.90 15.96 -1.60
N ALA A 121 19.60 16.12 -1.86
CA ALA A 121 18.75 17.12 -1.19
C ALA A 121 18.59 16.77 0.30
N VAL A 122 19.37 17.44 1.14
CA VAL A 122 19.52 17.10 2.57
C VAL A 122 18.52 17.85 3.48
N ASP A 123 17.80 18.86 2.95
CA ASP A 123 17.04 19.84 3.76
C ASP A 123 15.52 19.90 3.41
N GLU A 124 14.95 18.90 2.72
CA GLU A 124 13.51 18.90 2.43
C GLU A 124 12.74 18.27 3.62
N SER A 125 11.66 18.92 4.07
CA SER A 125 10.81 18.38 5.13
C SER A 125 9.95 17.21 4.61
N VAL A 126 9.56 16.29 5.48
CA VAL A 126 8.61 15.23 5.12
C VAL A 126 7.26 15.83 4.71
N ALA A 127 6.87 16.95 5.31
CA ALA A 127 5.64 17.66 4.93
C ALA A 127 5.67 18.17 3.48
N ASP A 128 6.81 18.64 2.97
CA ASP A 128 6.94 19.05 1.56
C ASP A 128 6.83 17.85 0.61
N VAL A 129 7.44 16.72 1.00
CA VAL A 129 7.33 15.45 0.24
C VAL A 129 5.88 14.95 0.21
N GLN A 130 5.19 14.98 1.36
CA GLN A 130 3.79 14.57 1.44
C GLN A 130 2.89 15.47 0.60
N ALA A 131 3.08 16.79 0.62
CA ALA A 131 2.28 17.73 -0.16
C ALA A 131 2.46 17.53 -1.67
N ASP A 132 3.68 17.30 -2.15
CA ASP A 132 3.98 17.04 -3.56
C ASP A 132 3.40 15.67 -4.01
N LEU A 133 3.51 14.66 -3.15
CA LEU A 133 2.96 13.33 -3.44
C LEU A 133 1.42 13.36 -3.50
N GLU A 134 0.77 14.10 -2.60
CA GLU A 134 -0.70 14.23 -2.56
C GLU A 134 -1.27 14.76 -3.88
N GLU A 135 -0.57 15.69 -4.56
CA GLU A 135 -0.97 16.15 -5.89
C GLU A 135 -0.98 15.01 -6.92
N THR A 136 0.01 14.12 -6.85
CA THR A 136 0.12 12.98 -7.78
C THR A 136 -0.88 11.88 -7.46
N THR A 137 -1.06 11.54 -6.18
CA THR A 137 -2.02 10.51 -5.75
C THR A 137 -3.47 10.93 -6.01
N ARG A 138 -3.78 12.22 -5.91
CA ARG A 138 -5.08 12.79 -6.30
C ARG A 138 -5.43 12.46 -7.75
N LEU A 139 -4.49 12.64 -8.70
CA LEU A 139 -4.71 12.32 -10.11
C LEU A 139 -4.97 10.82 -10.32
N VAL A 140 -4.33 9.96 -9.55
CA VAL A 140 -4.57 8.50 -9.62
C VAL A 140 -5.96 8.17 -9.08
N HIS A 141 -6.38 8.78 -7.96
CA HIS A 141 -7.71 8.58 -7.38
C HIS A 141 -8.86 9.17 -8.22
N GLU A 142 -8.58 10.10 -9.12
CA GLU A 142 -9.57 10.64 -10.08
C GLU A 142 -9.88 9.66 -11.22
N THR A 143 -9.11 8.58 -11.35
CA THR A 143 -9.38 7.52 -12.34
C THR A 143 -10.33 6.47 -11.77
N ASP A 144 -10.97 5.68 -12.64
CA ASP A 144 -11.83 4.57 -12.23
C ASP A 144 -11.06 3.29 -11.86
N ALA A 145 -9.74 3.26 -12.06
CA ALA A 145 -8.89 2.13 -11.69
C ALA A 145 -8.58 2.13 -10.20
N LEU A 146 -8.58 0.97 -9.56
CA LEU A 146 -8.18 0.87 -8.15
C LEU A 146 -6.67 1.13 -7.99
N PRO A 147 -6.24 2.17 -7.24
CA PRO A 147 -4.82 2.37 -6.96
C PRO A 147 -4.27 1.32 -5.99
N VAL A 148 -3.11 0.79 -6.34
CA VAL A 148 -2.31 -0.12 -5.54
C VAL A 148 -0.91 0.48 -5.40
N PHE A 149 -0.64 1.12 -4.27
CA PHE A 149 0.65 1.74 -4.04
C PHE A 149 1.66 0.70 -3.53
N ILE A 150 2.83 0.70 -4.13
CA ILE A 150 3.99 -0.08 -3.69
C ILE A 150 4.93 0.93 -3.04
N GLY A 151 4.74 1.11 -1.74
CA GLY A 151 5.34 2.20 -1.00
C GLY A 151 6.77 1.98 -0.59
N GLY A 152 7.28 3.05 -0.08
CA GLY A 152 8.44 3.18 0.75
C GLY A 152 8.10 3.07 2.23
N ASP A 153 8.41 4.09 3.02
CA ASP A 153 8.03 4.12 4.43
C ASP A 153 6.57 4.54 4.65
N ASN A 154 6.03 4.21 5.82
CA ASN A 154 4.62 4.41 6.15
C ASN A 154 4.17 5.89 6.23
N SER A 155 5.07 6.87 6.20
CA SER A 155 4.68 8.30 6.15
C SER A 155 3.91 8.67 4.88
N LEU A 156 4.05 7.86 3.82
CA LEU A 156 3.39 8.07 2.53
C LEU A 156 1.90 7.69 2.55
N THR A 157 1.46 6.93 3.55
CA THR A 157 0.04 6.62 3.76
C THR A 157 -0.80 7.89 3.91
N TYR A 158 -0.28 8.94 4.55
CA TYR A 158 -1.01 10.21 4.67
C TYR A 158 -1.38 10.81 3.31
N PRO A 159 -0.46 11.10 2.38
CA PRO A 159 -0.79 11.65 1.06
C PRO A 159 -1.53 10.66 0.15
N ASN A 160 -1.44 9.36 0.39
CA ASN A 160 -2.19 8.36 -0.37
C ASN A 160 -3.69 8.34 0.00
N VAL A 161 -4.01 8.65 1.24
CA VAL A 161 -5.40 8.63 1.76
C VAL A 161 -6.05 10.02 1.76
N ALA A 162 -5.28 11.08 2.00
CA ALA A 162 -5.79 12.45 2.15
C ALA A 162 -6.72 12.90 1.01
N PRO A 163 -6.44 12.62 -0.29
CA PRO A 163 -7.35 12.98 -1.38
C PRO A 163 -8.74 12.34 -1.27
N LEU A 164 -8.86 11.17 -0.64
CA LEU A 164 -10.15 10.50 -0.48
C LEU A 164 -11.07 11.21 0.51
N LEU A 165 -10.50 11.91 1.52
CA LEU A 165 -11.26 12.64 2.54
C LEU A 165 -12.11 13.78 1.95
N GLU A 166 -11.72 14.32 0.81
CA GLU A 166 -12.45 15.40 0.12
C GLU A 166 -13.71 14.90 -0.57
N ALA A 167 -13.81 13.60 -0.84
CA ALA A 167 -14.83 13.02 -1.70
C ALA A 167 -15.91 12.20 -0.95
N GLY A 168 -15.86 12.12 0.37
CA GLY A 168 -16.84 11.40 1.21
C GLY A 168 -16.22 10.90 2.51
N SER A 169 -16.99 10.12 3.26
CA SER A 169 -16.49 9.49 4.49
C SER A 169 -15.52 8.34 4.20
N VAL A 170 -14.42 8.29 4.93
CA VAL A 170 -13.32 7.35 4.69
C VAL A 170 -12.99 6.58 5.96
N GLY A 171 -12.80 5.27 5.81
CA GLY A 171 -12.24 4.39 6.82
C GLY A 171 -10.90 3.81 6.36
N VAL A 172 -9.96 3.65 7.28
CA VAL A 172 -8.67 3.01 7.02
C VAL A 172 -8.50 1.78 7.89
N LEU A 173 -8.19 0.66 7.23
CA LEU A 173 -7.73 -0.58 7.86
C LEU A 173 -6.21 -0.66 7.72
N ASN A 174 -5.50 -0.43 8.81
CA ASN A 174 -4.05 -0.55 8.88
C ASN A 174 -3.67 -1.93 9.41
N LEU A 175 -3.09 -2.77 8.55
CA LEU A 175 -2.54 -4.07 8.93
C LEU A 175 -1.09 -3.87 9.38
N ASP A 176 -0.86 -3.80 10.69
CA ASP A 176 0.37 -3.29 11.28
C ASP A 176 0.59 -3.87 12.69
N ALA A 177 1.85 -4.01 13.09
CA ALA A 177 2.22 -4.29 14.47
C ALA A 177 1.96 -3.11 15.41
N HIS A 178 1.95 -1.89 14.87
CA HIS A 178 1.92 -0.61 15.57
C HIS A 178 0.62 0.16 15.27
N LEU A 179 0.31 1.17 16.08
CA LEU A 179 -0.85 2.02 15.86
C LEU A 179 -0.57 3.21 14.93
N ASP A 180 0.67 3.60 14.82
CA ASP A 180 1.22 4.72 14.04
C ASP A 180 0.44 6.03 14.17
N VAL A 181 0.10 6.32 15.42
CA VAL A 181 -0.58 7.55 15.88
C VAL A 181 0.34 8.43 16.75
N ARG A 182 1.65 8.39 16.50
CA ARG A 182 2.62 9.24 17.23
C ARG A 182 2.30 10.71 17.02
N GLU A 183 2.64 11.53 18.02
CA GLU A 183 2.58 12.98 17.87
C GLU A 183 3.58 13.48 16.83
N VAL A 184 3.15 14.42 16.00
CA VAL A 184 4.04 15.12 15.06
C VAL A 184 4.81 16.17 15.86
N ASP A 185 6.04 15.85 16.27
CA ASP A 185 6.95 16.77 16.97
C ASP A 185 8.05 17.23 16.00
N GLY A 186 7.82 18.37 15.39
CA GLY A 186 8.67 18.92 14.32
C GLY A 186 8.22 18.44 12.94
N ASP A 187 8.75 17.34 12.44
CA ASP A 187 8.40 16.78 11.15
C ASP A 187 7.61 15.45 11.26
N ALA A 188 6.87 15.08 10.23
CA ALA A 188 6.19 13.80 10.18
C ALA A 188 7.19 12.63 10.10
N THR A 189 6.77 11.46 10.54
CA THR A 189 7.57 10.24 10.52
C THR A 189 6.72 9.06 10.05
N SER A 190 7.34 7.91 9.79
CA SER A 190 6.61 6.66 9.48
C SER A 190 5.64 6.23 10.60
N GLY A 191 5.77 6.74 11.80
CA GLY A 191 4.88 6.47 12.94
C GLY A 191 3.76 7.50 13.15
N THR A 192 3.51 8.42 12.21
CA THR A 192 2.55 9.53 12.39
C THR A 192 1.35 9.55 11.43
N PRO A 193 1.27 8.75 10.35
CA PRO A 193 0.29 9.00 9.28
C PRO A 193 -1.15 8.93 9.78
N TYR A 194 -1.48 8.01 10.67
CA TYR A 194 -2.87 7.86 11.12
C TYR A 194 -3.28 8.95 12.12
N ARG A 195 -2.32 9.53 12.87
CA ARG A 195 -2.62 10.75 13.62
C ARG A 195 -2.93 11.90 12.66
N GLN A 196 -2.09 12.10 11.62
CA GLN A 196 -2.33 13.15 10.62
C GLN A 196 -3.70 12.97 9.96
N LEU A 197 -4.07 11.75 9.56
CA LEU A 197 -5.37 11.45 8.95
C LEU A 197 -6.54 11.69 9.90
N LEU A 198 -6.46 11.25 11.17
CA LEU A 198 -7.51 11.49 12.16
C LEU A 198 -7.69 12.99 12.44
N GLU A 199 -6.60 13.75 12.53
CA GLU A 199 -6.64 15.21 12.68
C GLU A 199 -7.14 15.92 11.40
N ALA A 200 -6.97 15.31 10.22
CA ALA A 200 -7.50 15.80 8.94
C ALA A 200 -8.99 15.42 8.71
N GLY A 201 -9.57 14.59 9.58
CA GLY A 201 -11.00 14.26 9.53
C GLY A 201 -11.31 12.85 9.02
N LEU A 202 -10.38 11.90 9.14
CA LEU A 202 -10.65 10.48 8.88
C LEU A 202 -11.80 10.00 9.78
N ASP A 203 -12.83 9.36 9.18
CA ASP A 203 -14.06 8.99 9.89
C ASP A 203 -13.92 7.72 10.72
N ALA A 204 -13.14 6.74 10.26
CA ALA A 204 -12.91 5.47 10.94
C ALA A 204 -11.48 4.96 10.75
N TYR A 205 -10.92 4.38 11.81
CA TYR A 205 -9.59 3.77 11.79
C TYR A 205 -9.57 2.48 12.60
N ALA A 206 -8.95 1.44 12.06
CA ALA A 206 -8.64 0.24 12.81
C ALA A 206 -7.23 -0.26 12.50
N CYS A 207 -6.45 -0.55 13.54
CA CYS A 207 -5.20 -1.28 13.43
C CYS A 207 -5.47 -2.78 13.61
N VAL A 208 -5.08 -3.59 12.63
CA VAL A 208 -5.31 -5.04 12.59
C VAL A 208 -3.97 -5.76 12.56
N GLY A 209 -3.70 -6.60 13.54
CA GLY A 209 -2.41 -7.26 13.73
C GLY A 209 -1.53 -6.60 14.80
N ALA A 210 -2.06 -5.60 15.50
CA ALA A 210 -1.34 -4.90 16.57
C ALA A 210 -0.75 -5.89 17.59
N ARG A 211 0.53 -5.70 17.94
CA ARG A 211 1.19 -6.55 18.92
C ARG A 211 1.16 -5.94 20.31
N HIS A 212 0.95 -6.78 21.30
CA HIS A 212 1.14 -6.37 22.69
C HIS A 212 2.59 -5.90 22.91
N PHE A 213 2.76 -4.83 23.70
CA PHE A 213 4.03 -4.19 24.04
C PHE A 213 4.69 -3.35 22.94
N GLU A 214 4.02 -3.13 21.79
CA GLU A 214 4.49 -2.25 20.69
C GLU A 214 3.85 -0.85 20.72
N THR A 215 2.98 -0.57 21.70
CA THR A 215 2.36 0.75 21.85
C THR A 215 2.50 1.28 23.28
N SER A 216 2.38 2.58 23.44
CA SER A 216 2.31 3.24 24.76
C SER A 216 0.86 3.48 25.19
N THR A 217 0.65 3.65 26.50
CA THR A 217 -0.67 4.00 27.05
C THR A 217 -1.22 5.29 26.41
N ALA A 218 -0.38 6.29 26.17
CA ALA A 218 -0.81 7.55 25.58
C ALA A 218 -1.34 7.38 24.14
N TYR A 219 -0.76 6.50 23.34
CA TYR A 219 -1.23 6.23 21.97
C TYR A 219 -2.49 5.38 21.95
N ASP A 220 -2.62 4.41 22.85
CA ASP A 220 -3.85 3.64 23.03
C ASP A 220 -5.02 4.54 23.50
N GLU A 221 -4.76 5.45 24.45
CA GLU A 221 -5.74 6.44 24.90
C GLU A 221 -6.15 7.39 23.77
N PHE A 222 -5.19 7.95 23.03
CA PHE A 222 -5.48 8.79 21.86
C PHE A 222 -6.36 8.08 20.84
N LEU A 223 -6.03 6.84 20.51
CA LEU A 223 -6.81 6.06 19.54
C LEU A 223 -8.24 5.86 20.00
N ARG A 224 -8.45 5.47 21.26
CA ARG A 224 -9.80 5.28 21.83
C ARG A 224 -10.60 6.58 21.90
N GLU A 225 -9.97 7.69 22.24
CA GLU A 225 -10.62 9.01 22.30
C GLU A 225 -11.10 9.47 20.91
N ASN A 226 -10.42 9.01 19.84
CA ASN A 226 -10.80 9.27 18.44
C ASN A 226 -11.65 8.16 17.82
N GLY A 227 -12.15 7.20 18.62
CA GLY A 227 -13.06 6.16 18.14
C GLY A 227 -12.40 5.03 17.36
N GLY A 228 -11.07 4.97 17.34
CA GLY A 228 -10.34 3.94 16.62
C GLY A 228 -10.43 2.55 17.29
N ALA A 229 -10.29 1.51 16.50
CA ALA A 229 -10.37 0.11 16.92
C ALA A 229 -9.01 -0.59 16.83
N VAL A 230 -8.84 -1.63 17.62
CA VAL A 230 -7.67 -2.51 17.58
C VAL A 230 -8.13 -3.96 17.50
N VAL A 231 -7.58 -4.69 16.53
CA VAL A 231 -7.65 -6.15 16.43
C VAL A 231 -6.22 -6.67 16.54
N THR A 232 -5.91 -7.38 17.61
CA THR A 232 -4.54 -7.82 17.90
C THR A 232 -4.09 -8.97 17.01
N ALA A 233 -2.78 -9.17 16.87
CA ALA A 233 -2.22 -10.33 16.18
C ALA A 233 -2.67 -11.66 16.80
N GLU A 234 -2.89 -11.71 18.12
CA GLU A 234 -3.42 -12.88 18.84
C GLU A 234 -4.86 -13.19 18.39
N GLU A 235 -5.74 -12.17 18.31
CA GLU A 235 -7.12 -12.33 17.82
C GLU A 235 -7.19 -12.79 16.35
N VAL A 236 -6.31 -12.26 15.49
CA VAL A 236 -6.18 -12.74 14.10
C VAL A 236 -5.73 -14.21 14.07
N GLY A 237 -4.76 -14.58 14.91
CA GLY A 237 -4.27 -15.95 15.03
C GLY A 237 -5.32 -16.94 15.52
N ASP A 238 -6.23 -16.50 16.39
CA ASP A 238 -7.33 -17.32 16.93
C ASP A 238 -8.41 -17.59 15.88
N ASP A 239 -8.90 -16.54 15.20
CA ASP A 239 -9.87 -16.68 14.08
C ASP A 239 -9.78 -15.50 13.10
N VAL A 240 -9.18 -15.76 11.94
CA VAL A 240 -9.00 -14.76 10.86
C VAL A 240 -10.34 -14.24 10.33
N VAL A 241 -11.41 -15.05 10.33
CA VAL A 241 -12.72 -14.63 9.81
C VAL A 241 -13.37 -13.65 10.79
N GLU A 242 -13.41 -14.02 12.08
CA GLU A 242 -13.95 -13.14 13.12
C GLU A 242 -13.15 -11.82 13.22
N ALA A 243 -11.83 -11.90 13.06
CA ALA A 243 -10.97 -10.71 13.02
C ALA A 243 -11.29 -9.79 11.84
N ALA A 244 -11.52 -10.35 10.64
CA ALA A 244 -11.92 -9.59 9.45
C ALA A 244 -13.30 -8.95 9.64
N ASP A 245 -14.29 -9.70 10.10
CA ASP A 245 -15.64 -9.20 10.35
C ASP A 245 -15.62 -8.05 11.37
N ARG A 246 -14.86 -8.22 12.47
CA ARG A 246 -14.72 -7.20 13.50
C ARG A 246 -14.03 -5.93 12.97
N ALA A 247 -13.01 -6.09 12.13
CA ALA A 247 -12.33 -4.96 11.50
C ALA A 247 -13.29 -4.18 10.57
N LEU A 248 -14.04 -4.87 9.73
CA LEU A 248 -15.03 -4.24 8.84
C LEU A 248 -16.19 -3.59 9.61
N ASP A 249 -16.69 -4.25 10.66
CA ASP A 249 -17.73 -3.71 11.52
C ASP A 249 -17.29 -2.39 12.20
N SER A 250 -16.02 -2.26 12.56
CA SER A 250 -15.49 -1.04 13.17
C SER A 250 -15.42 0.15 12.20
N MET A 251 -15.51 -0.09 10.90
CA MET A 251 -15.55 0.97 9.88
C MET A 251 -16.94 1.63 9.74
N GLY A 252 -17.99 1.03 10.30
CA GLY A 252 -19.35 1.56 10.20
C GLY A 252 -19.81 1.78 8.77
N ASP A 253 -20.55 2.88 8.54
CA ASP A 253 -21.19 3.20 7.25
C ASP A 253 -20.34 4.19 6.40
N VAL A 254 -19.00 4.09 6.45
CA VAL A 254 -18.15 4.94 5.59
C VAL A 254 -18.37 4.63 4.10
N ASP A 255 -18.20 5.64 3.25
CA ASP A 255 -18.37 5.51 1.80
C ASP A 255 -17.20 4.78 1.13
N ARG A 256 -15.99 4.91 1.70
CA ARG A 256 -14.75 4.38 1.14
C ARG A 256 -13.90 3.72 2.20
N LEU A 257 -13.27 2.60 1.81
CA LEU A 257 -12.27 1.91 2.62
C LEU A 257 -10.90 1.93 1.93
N TYR A 258 -9.89 2.27 2.69
CA TYR A 258 -8.49 2.13 2.28
C TYR A 258 -7.82 1.06 3.14
N ILE A 259 -7.04 0.17 2.52
CA ILE A 259 -6.30 -0.86 3.23
C ILE A 259 -4.80 -0.59 3.08
N SER A 260 -4.11 -0.41 4.19
CA SER A 260 -2.66 -0.31 4.26
C SER A 260 -2.08 -1.59 4.88
N VAL A 261 -0.98 -2.07 4.34
CA VAL A 261 -0.20 -3.19 4.89
C VAL A 261 1.21 -2.72 5.18
N ASP A 262 1.53 -2.50 6.45
CA ASP A 262 2.90 -2.46 6.89
C ASP A 262 3.46 -3.89 6.90
N CYS A 263 4.59 -4.12 6.23
CA CYS A 263 5.19 -5.46 6.15
C CYS A 263 5.61 -6.00 7.52
N ASP A 264 5.74 -5.14 8.54
CA ASP A 264 6.11 -5.55 9.88
C ASP A 264 4.95 -6.15 10.68
N VAL A 265 3.70 -6.11 10.16
CA VAL A 265 2.58 -6.90 10.69
C VAL A 265 2.92 -8.39 10.71
N LEU A 266 3.74 -8.84 9.78
CA LEU A 266 4.23 -10.20 9.72
C LEU A 266 5.24 -10.49 10.84
N ASP A 267 5.26 -11.72 11.32
CA ASP A 267 6.28 -12.18 12.25
C ASP A 267 7.70 -11.99 11.67
N ALA A 268 8.65 -11.58 12.49
CA ALA A 268 10.04 -11.34 12.08
C ALA A 268 10.70 -12.54 11.36
N SER A 269 10.18 -13.76 11.55
CA SER A 269 10.63 -14.95 10.83
C SER A 269 10.08 -15.01 9.39
N ALA A 270 8.95 -14.35 9.11
CA ALA A 270 8.32 -14.27 7.81
C ALA A 270 8.72 -13.01 7.03
N ALA A 271 8.94 -11.89 7.72
CA ALA A 271 9.35 -10.61 7.14
C ALA A 271 10.54 -10.01 7.91
N PRO A 272 11.77 -10.52 7.71
CA PRO A 272 12.96 -9.95 8.37
C PRO A 272 13.42 -8.61 7.77
N GLY A 273 13.00 -8.30 6.54
CA GLY A 273 13.39 -7.11 5.78
C GLY A 273 12.44 -5.94 6.01
N VAL A 274 12.28 -5.52 7.25
CA VAL A 274 11.48 -4.36 7.66
C VAL A 274 12.28 -3.46 8.61
N SER A 275 11.79 -2.27 8.85
CA SER A 275 12.42 -1.28 9.73
C SER A 275 12.56 -1.79 11.17
N ALA A 276 11.51 -2.41 11.72
CA ALA A 276 11.41 -2.85 13.11
C ALA A 276 10.86 -4.29 13.23
N PRO A 277 11.62 -5.33 12.81
CA PRO A 277 11.14 -6.71 12.89
C PRO A 277 11.02 -7.18 14.34
N THR A 278 9.83 -7.59 14.76
CA THR A 278 9.58 -8.16 16.09
C THR A 278 8.85 -9.52 16.00
N PRO A 279 9.01 -10.41 16.99
CA PRO A 279 8.33 -11.70 17.00
C PRO A 279 6.86 -11.56 17.45
N GLY A 280 6.04 -12.57 17.12
CA GLY A 280 4.63 -12.63 17.52
C GLY A 280 3.67 -11.94 16.55
N GLY A 281 4.11 -11.68 15.33
CA GLY A 281 3.27 -11.16 14.24
C GLY A 281 2.49 -12.25 13.52
N LEU A 282 1.76 -11.83 12.49
CA LEU A 282 0.98 -12.73 11.65
C LEU A 282 1.88 -13.66 10.84
N THR A 283 1.39 -14.86 10.58
CA THR A 283 1.94 -15.68 9.51
C THR A 283 1.50 -15.12 8.14
N THR A 284 2.27 -15.40 7.09
CA THR A 284 1.86 -15.01 5.72
C THR A 284 0.50 -15.61 5.33
N ARG A 285 0.16 -16.81 5.80
CA ARG A 285 -1.14 -17.44 5.53
C ARG A 285 -2.30 -16.70 6.18
N GLU A 286 -2.15 -16.21 7.40
CA GLU A 286 -3.15 -15.39 8.09
C GLU A 286 -3.33 -14.06 7.36
N LEU A 287 -2.24 -13.36 7.05
CA LEU A 287 -2.28 -12.12 6.28
C LEU A 287 -3.00 -12.28 4.93
N PHE A 288 -2.64 -13.29 4.15
CA PHE A 288 -3.23 -13.51 2.82
C PHE A 288 -4.72 -13.85 2.89
N ARG A 289 -5.14 -14.60 3.90
CA ARG A 289 -6.55 -14.89 4.13
C ARG A 289 -7.31 -13.65 4.58
N LEU A 290 -6.76 -12.88 5.50
CA LEU A 290 -7.32 -11.63 6.00
C LEU A 290 -7.52 -10.63 4.85
N LEU A 291 -6.49 -10.40 4.03
CA LEU A 291 -6.55 -9.50 2.88
C LEU A 291 -7.67 -9.87 1.90
N ARG A 292 -7.84 -11.16 1.58
CA ARG A 292 -8.94 -11.57 0.68
C ARG A 292 -10.32 -11.27 1.26
N LEU A 293 -10.51 -11.47 2.57
CA LEU A 293 -11.78 -11.17 3.24
C LEU A 293 -12.06 -9.67 3.24
N LEU A 294 -11.07 -8.86 3.63
CA LEU A 294 -11.21 -7.41 3.67
C LEU A 294 -11.40 -6.80 2.28
N ALA A 295 -10.64 -7.25 1.28
CA ALA A 295 -10.69 -6.75 -0.08
C ALA A 295 -11.99 -7.07 -0.83
N SER A 296 -12.81 -8.01 -0.33
CA SER A 296 -14.11 -8.34 -0.91
C SER A 296 -15.21 -7.31 -0.59
N ASP A 297 -14.94 -6.34 0.27
CA ASP A 297 -15.87 -5.24 0.58
C ASP A 297 -15.99 -4.28 -0.61
N ASP A 298 -17.24 -3.90 -0.94
CA ASP A 298 -17.54 -3.06 -2.11
C ASP A 298 -17.00 -1.63 -2.01
N ARG A 299 -16.70 -1.16 -0.79
CA ARG A 299 -16.22 0.20 -0.49
C ARG A 299 -14.74 0.40 -0.75
N ILE A 300 -13.97 -0.64 -1.10
CA ILE A 300 -12.52 -0.53 -1.31
C ILE A 300 -12.21 0.51 -2.38
N ALA A 301 -11.44 1.53 -1.97
CA ALA A 301 -11.02 2.67 -2.79
C ALA A 301 -9.51 2.80 -2.98
N GLY A 302 -8.70 1.99 -2.29
CA GLY A 302 -7.25 1.98 -2.43
C GLY A 302 -6.59 0.91 -1.57
N PHE A 303 -5.36 0.58 -1.94
CA PHE A 303 -4.53 -0.40 -1.24
C PHE A 303 -3.06 0.01 -1.32
N GLU A 304 -2.32 -0.28 -0.28
CA GLU A 304 -0.87 -0.12 -0.28
C GLU A 304 -0.14 -1.21 0.49
N VAL A 305 1.15 -1.35 0.15
CA VAL A 305 2.13 -2.12 0.93
C VAL A 305 3.33 -1.24 1.22
N VAL A 306 3.67 -1.06 2.49
CA VAL A 306 4.73 -0.16 2.97
C VAL A 306 5.76 -0.91 3.83
N GLU A 307 6.87 -0.23 4.17
CA GLU A 307 7.95 -0.68 5.08
C GLU A 307 8.70 -1.95 4.65
N CYS A 308 8.50 -2.46 3.44
CA CYS A 308 9.38 -3.49 2.89
C CYS A 308 10.77 -2.89 2.63
N ALA A 309 11.80 -3.41 3.27
CA ALA A 309 13.18 -2.91 3.19
C ALA A 309 14.14 -3.97 2.61
N PRO A 310 14.25 -4.09 1.27
CA PRO A 310 15.07 -5.11 0.61
C PRO A 310 16.52 -5.20 1.08
N PRO A 311 17.24 -4.10 1.41
CA PRO A 311 18.61 -4.18 1.93
C PRO A 311 18.74 -4.86 3.29
N LEU A 312 17.63 -4.96 4.03
CA LEU A 312 17.57 -5.63 5.33
C LEU A 312 17.02 -7.04 5.23
N ASP A 313 16.53 -7.43 4.05
CA ASP A 313 15.83 -8.68 3.82
C ASP A 313 16.78 -9.88 3.71
N ARG A 314 16.23 -11.07 3.85
CA ARG A 314 16.92 -12.33 3.69
C ARG A 314 16.39 -13.05 2.45
N GLU A 315 17.20 -13.10 1.39
CA GLU A 315 16.88 -13.82 0.14
C GLU A 315 15.55 -13.38 -0.50
N GLY A 316 15.11 -12.14 -0.29
CA GLY A 316 13.86 -11.59 -0.83
C GLY A 316 12.59 -12.07 -0.15
N GLN A 317 12.68 -12.67 1.03
CA GLN A 317 11.55 -13.27 1.75
C GLN A 317 10.44 -12.27 2.04
N THR A 318 10.79 -11.06 2.49
CA THR A 318 9.82 -10.00 2.78
C THR A 318 9.20 -9.45 1.49
N ALA A 319 10.01 -9.21 0.47
CA ALA A 319 9.53 -8.75 -0.83
C ALA A 319 8.60 -9.79 -1.50
N ASP A 320 8.90 -11.09 -1.36
CA ASP A 320 8.02 -12.16 -1.84
C ASP A 320 6.70 -12.20 -1.08
N ALA A 321 6.72 -11.95 0.24
CA ALA A 321 5.50 -11.87 1.04
C ALA A 321 4.66 -10.65 0.65
N ALA A 322 5.26 -9.47 0.45
CA ALA A 322 4.62 -8.25 -0.01
C ALA A 322 3.98 -8.43 -1.41
N ALA A 323 4.69 -9.01 -2.36
CA ALA A 323 4.17 -9.30 -3.70
C ALA A 323 2.96 -10.24 -3.64
N ARG A 324 2.99 -11.26 -2.78
CA ARG A 324 1.85 -12.17 -2.60
C ARG A 324 0.70 -11.51 -1.84
N ALA A 325 0.97 -10.56 -0.94
CA ALA A 325 -0.08 -9.75 -0.30
C ALA A 325 -0.87 -8.96 -1.36
N ILE A 326 -0.18 -8.30 -2.31
CA ILE A 326 -0.80 -7.64 -3.46
C ILE A 326 -1.65 -8.62 -4.27
N ALA A 327 -1.11 -9.80 -4.63
CA ALA A 327 -1.83 -10.80 -5.42
C ALA A 327 -3.09 -11.31 -4.69
N HIS A 328 -3.03 -11.57 -3.38
CA HIS A 328 -4.17 -12.01 -2.58
C HIS A 328 -5.21 -10.90 -2.36
N PHE A 329 -4.78 -9.67 -2.19
CA PHE A 329 -5.67 -8.51 -2.17
C PHE A 329 -6.43 -8.39 -3.50
N LEU A 330 -5.75 -8.40 -4.64
CA LEU A 330 -6.37 -8.33 -5.97
C LEU A 330 -7.35 -9.49 -6.21
N ALA A 331 -7.04 -10.70 -5.70
CA ALA A 331 -7.95 -11.84 -5.79
C ALA A 331 -9.25 -11.59 -5.01
N GLY A 332 -9.18 -11.08 -3.78
CA GLY A 332 -10.35 -10.71 -2.98
C GLY A 332 -11.15 -9.58 -3.61
N TYR A 333 -10.46 -8.54 -4.08
CA TYR A 333 -11.07 -7.39 -4.77
C TYR A 333 -11.86 -7.79 -6.01
N THR A 334 -11.28 -8.67 -6.85
CA THR A 334 -11.96 -9.17 -8.06
C THR A 334 -13.12 -10.09 -7.70
N GLU A 335 -13.01 -10.90 -6.64
CA GLU A 335 -14.07 -11.81 -6.18
C GLU A 335 -15.30 -11.04 -5.69
N GLY A 336 -15.11 -9.98 -4.88
CA GLY A 336 -16.19 -9.16 -4.34
C GLY A 336 -17.03 -8.43 -5.41
N ARG A 337 -16.49 -8.24 -6.62
CA ARG A 337 -17.13 -7.51 -7.72
C ARG A 337 -17.77 -8.41 -8.80
N ARG A 338 -17.73 -9.73 -8.62
CA ARG A 338 -18.41 -10.73 -9.47
C ARG A 338 -19.82 -11.03 -8.98
#